data_cffcef353713d82a683efa9c5436b8d0
#
_entry.id   cffcef353713d82a683efa9c5436b8d0
#
_cell.length_a   1.000
_cell.length_b   1.000
_cell.length_c   1.000
_cell.angle_alpha   90.00
_cell.angle_beta   90.00
_cell.angle_gamma   90.00
#
_symmetry.space_group_name_H-M   'P 1'
#
loop_
_entity.id
_entity.type
_entity.pdbx_description
1 polymer ?
#
loop_
_entity_poly.entity_id
_entity_poly.type
_entity_poly.pdbx_seq_one_letter_code
_entity_poly.pdbx_strand_id
1 'polypeptide(L)'
;MKPNLLIAFSFGHGAIDLVPIAMYILIPAFGTAMGLSPAEIGLLFMIHSLGSSIAFFPAGLLADHVANRGILLAATFFWVGFGYLAASLADGFWAFAILIAIAGMGDAAWHPIATGVLAQMHKTRRAYAIGMHAVGGHASEIIALPAAGMLLALWDWRLAIQVLAVPTLLTGCVFIFIAPKVPRHINARPTRADFTAIWQVWTAKAGLRFIALFTSYNMGLFAIITMSPLYFRDNHGFGWLDTAIALAVMMLFGALAQPWMGKISDSVGRRPLIILGNGIAAGAAFIAWLSPVFALTLVALGVALTMLVAIRAVLLAAAVDHAGGREGTSLGLTFAFMDGFAASAAVLAGLAGESDLANAFLLASGFCLVAVILAITSPKSAGASPDTAAAEQFTAP
;
A
#
# COMPACT_ATOMS: atom_id res chain seq x y z
N MET A 1 -1.74 21.95 -22.56
CA MET A 1 -1.54 20.74 -21.73
C MET A 1 -0.05 20.46 -21.65
N LYS A 2 0.51 20.22 -20.48
CA LYS A 2 1.91 19.80 -20.36
C LYS A 2 1.93 18.26 -20.16
N PRO A 3 1.71 17.45 -21.22
CA PRO A 3 1.57 15.99 -21.11
C PRO A 3 2.81 15.33 -20.49
N ASN A 4 3.97 15.96 -20.67
CA ASN A 4 5.24 15.46 -20.18
C ASN A 4 5.32 15.36 -18.64
N LEU A 5 4.60 16.22 -17.89
CA LEU A 5 4.64 16.15 -16.41
C LEU A 5 3.79 14.99 -15.89
N LEU A 6 2.62 14.72 -16.45
CA LEU A 6 1.79 13.58 -16.02
C LEU A 6 2.53 12.25 -16.26
N ILE A 7 3.15 12.10 -17.43
CA ILE A 7 3.97 10.92 -17.76
C ILE A 7 5.16 10.80 -16.80
N ALA A 8 5.85 11.93 -16.52
CA ALA A 8 6.96 11.94 -15.59
C ALA A 8 6.56 11.52 -14.17
N PHE A 9 5.38 11.96 -13.70
CA PHE A 9 4.84 11.57 -12.40
C PHE A 9 4.41 10.11 -12.37
N SER A 10 3.83 9.57 -13.46
CA SER A 10 3.49 8.15 -13.55
C SER A 10 4.76 7.27 -13.53
N PHE A 11 5.77 7.63 -14.32
CA PHE A 11 7.06 6.95 -14.29
C PHE A 11 7.76 7.07 -12.94
N GLY A 12 7.70 8.29 -12.34
CA GLY A 12 8.23 8.55 -11.01
C GLY A 12 7.58 7.67 -9.94
N HIS A 13 6.26 7.43 -10.03
CA HIS A 13 5.55 6.51 -9.13
C HIS A 13 6.12 5.09 -9.22
N GLY A 14 6.26 4.55 -10.44
CA GLY A 14 6.86 3.24 -10.61
C GLY A 14 8.31 3.15 -10.10
N ALA A 15 9.09 4.21 -10.29
CA ALA A 15 10.49 4.24 -9.87
C ALA A 15 10.67 4.39 -8.35
N ILE A 16 9.77 5.12 -7.66
CA ILE A 16 9.84 5.29 -6.21
C ILE A 16 9.42 4.01 -5.48
N ASP A 17 8.41 3.31 -5.98
CA ASP A 17 7.85 2.09 -5.40
C ASP A 17 8.71 0.84 -5.68
N LEU A 18 9.69 0.93 -6.60
CA LEU A 18 10.41 -0.26 -7.10
C LEU A 18 11.07 -1.06 -5.97
N VAL A 19 11.82 -0.40 -5.09
CA VAL A 19 12.50 -1.08 -3.96
C VAL A 19 11.52 -1.42 -2.84
N PRO A 20 10.61 -0.52 -2.39
CA PRO A 20 9.59 -0.85 -1.40
C PRO A 20 8.78 -2.12 -1.72
N ILE A 21 8.34 -2.27 -2.96
CA ILE A 21 7.60 -3.47 -3.39
C ILE A 21 8.52 -4.70 -3.43
N ALA A 22 9.75 -4.55 -3.90
CA ALA A 22 10.73 -5.62 -3.87
C ALA A 22 11.03 -6.13 -2.44
N MET A 23 10.80 -5.31 -1.40
CA MET A 23 10.98 -5.72 0.00
C MET A 23 10.12 -6.92 0.39
N TYR A 24 9.00 -7.20 -0.28
CA TYR A 24 8.22 -8.42 -0.03
C TYR A 24 9.00 -9.72 -0.31
N ILE A 25 10.06 -9.65 -1.13
CA ILE A 25 10.98 -10.76 -1.39
C ILE A 25 12.34 -10.54 -0.70
N LEU A 26 12.81 -9.29 -0.64
CA LEU A 26 14.14 -8.96 -0.10
C LEU A 26 14.22 -9.09 1.43
N ILE A 27 13.16 -8.75 2.18
CA ILE A 27 13.12 -8.96 3.63
C ILE A 27 13.17 -10.45 3.99
N PRO A 28 12.36 -11.35 3.38
CA PRO A 28 12.53 -12.78 3.55
C PRO A 28 13.92 -13.30 3.16
N ALA A 29 14.51 -12.77 2.06
CA ALA A 29 15.85 -13.16 1.64
C ALA A 29 16.93 -12.75 2.65
N PHE A 30 16.86 -11.53 3.19
CA PHE A 30 17.69 -11.08 4.29
C PHE A 30 17.51 -11.98 5.53
N GLY A 31 16.24 -12.23 5.91
CA GLY A 31 15.91 -13.05 7.07
C GLY A 31 16.47 -14.47 6.98
N THR A 32 16.30 -15.12 5.80
CA THR A 32 16.88 -16.44 5.54
C THR A 32 18.41 -16.41 5.62
N ALA A 33 19.05 -15.40 5.05
CA ALA A 33 20.51 -15.25 5.07
C ALA A 33 21.06 -15.03 6.50
N MET A 34 20.27 -14.40 7.38
CA MET A 34 20.63 -14.14 8.78
C MET A 34 20.14 -15.23 9.75
N GLY A 35 19.43 -16.25 9.27
CA GLY A 35 18.87 -17.31 10.12
C GLY A 35 17.76 -16.82 11.06
N LEU A 36 17.00 -15.80 10.64
CA LEU A 36 15.91 -15.23 11.43
C LEU A 36 14.68 -16.13 11.42
N SER A 37 13.95 -16.12 12.54
CA SER A 37 12.66 -16.78 12.66
C SER A 37 11.59 -16.05 11.82
N PRO A 38 10.46 -16.72 11.47
CA PRO A 38 9.34 -16.08 10.81
C PRO A 38 8.80 -14.84 11.55
N ALA A 39 8.81 -14.87 12.89
CA ALA A 39 8.40 -13.74 13.72
C ALA A 39 9.35 -12.54 13.59
N GLU A 40 10.67 -12.78 13.57
CA GLU A 40 11.67 -11.74 13.36
C GLU A 40 11.57 -11.14 11.95
N ILE A 41 11.32 -11.95 10.93
CA ILE A 41 11.04 -11.47 9.55
C ILE A 41 9.76 -10.64 9.54
N GLY A 42 8.71 -11.08 10.23
CA GLY A 42 7.49 -10.30 10.44
C GLY A 42 7.75 -8.96 11.13
N LEU A 43 8.67 -8.92 12.09
CA LEU A 43 9.07 -7.70 12.79
C LEU A 43 9.78 -6.70 11.85
N LEU A 44 10.60 -7.17 10.91
CA LEU A 44 11.20 -6.31 9.87
C LEU A 44 10.12 -5.66 9.00
N PHE A 45 9.12 -6.41 8.56
CA PHE A 45 7.99 -5.86 7.82
C PHE A 45 7.22 -4.83 8.64
N MET A 46 6.97 -5.12 9.92
CA MET A 46 6.28 -4.18 10.81
C MET A 46 7.08 -2.88 10.97
N ILE A 47 8.37 -2.94 11.23
CA ILE A 47 9.24 -1.77 11.40
C ILE A 47 9.30 -0.95 10.10
N HIS A 48 9.44 -1.59 8.94
CA HIS A 48 9.41 -0.94 7.64
C HIS A 48 8.09 -0.18 7.40
N SER A 49 6.95 -0.85 7.62
CA SER A 49 5.63 -0.24 7.42
C SER A 49 5.32 0.86 8.44
N LEU A 50 5.78 0.73 9.69
CA LEU A 50 5.64 1.79 10.69
C LEU A 50 6.44 3.05 10.28
N GLY A 51 7.66 2.86 9.73
CA GLY A 51 8.43 3.97 9.16
C GLY A 51 7.63 4.72 8.11
N SER A 52 7.10 4.01 7.11
CA SER A 52 6.24 4.57 6.06
C SER A 52 5.03 5.30 6.65
N SER A 53 4.33 4.67 7.58
CA SER A 53 3.09 5.21 8.19
C SER A 53 3.30 6.54 8.90
N ILE A 54 4.40 6.68 9.62
CA ILE A 54 4.74 7.91 10.34
C ILE A 54 4.96 9.08 9.38
N ALA A 55 5.45 8.83 8.16
CA ALA A 55 5.79 9.87 7.20
C ALA A 55 4.60 10.40 6.39
N PHE A 56 3.53 9.64 6.17
CA PHE A 56 2.41 10.05 5.31
C PHE A 56 1.79 11.38 5.71
N PHE A 57 1.47 11.55 6.99
CA PHE A 57 0.79 12.76 7.46
C PHE A 57 1.73 13.99 7.50
N PRO A 58 2.96 13.93 8.07
CA PRO A 58 3.90 15.04 8.03
C PRO A 58 4.27 15.47 6.61
N ALA A 59 4.43 14.52 5.68
CA ALA A 59 4.75 14.83 4.29
C ALA A 59 3.62 15.56 3.58
N GLY A 60 2.37 15.18 3.83
CA GLY A 60 1.19 15.91 3.35
C GLY A 60 1.15 17.36 3.84
N LEU A 61 1.39 17.57 5.14
CA LEU A 61 1.50 18.90 5.72
C LEU A 61 2.65 19.70 5.10
N LEU A 62 3.82 19.09 4.94
CA LEU A 62 4.99 19.72 4.35
C LEU A 62 4.71 20.14 2.89
N ALA A 63 4.02 19.31 2.13
CA ALA A 63 3.60 19.60 0.76
C ALA A 63 2.72 20.83 0.66
N ASP A 64 1.89 21.09 1.67
CA ASP A 64 1.00 22.24 1.70
C ASP A 64 1.72 23.55 2.04
N HIS A 65 2.87 23.49 2.75
CA HIS A 65 3.59 24.66 3.23
C HIS A 65 4.83 25.02 2.43
N VAL A 66 5.35 24.11 1.60
CA VAL A 66 6.54 24.34 0.78
C VAL A 66 6.16 24.75 -0.63
N ALA A 67 6.57 25.98 -1.02
CA ALA A 67 6.27 26.51 -2.36
C ALA A 67 6.88 25.66 -3.49
N ASN A 68 8.07 25.10 -3.28
CA ASN A 68 8.81 24.32 -4.28
C ASN A 68 8.66 22.82 -4.06
N ARG A 69 7.48 22.28 -4.39
CA ARG A 69 7.20 20.85 -4.28
C ARG A 69 8.03 19.99 -5.23
N GLY A 70 8.49 20.57 -6.33
CA GLY A 70 9.37 19.85 -7.27
C GLY A 70 10.69 19.43 -6.61
N ILE A 71 11.27 20.28 -5.76
CA ILE A 71 12.47 19.91 -4.99
C ILE A 71 12.16 18.83 -3.95
N LEU A 72 11.01 18.92 -3.27
CA LEU A 72 10.60 17.87 -2.34
C LEU A 72 10.46 16.52 -3.04
N LEU A 73 9.82 16.50 -4.22
CA LEU A 73 9.69 15.28 -5.03
C LEU A 73 11.05 14.71 -5.45
N ALA A 74 11.99 15.56 -5.88
CA ALA A 74 13.34 15.12 -6.19
C ALA A 74 14.05 14.56 -4.95
N ALA A 75 13.90 15.20 -3.80
CA ALA A 75 14.53 14.79 -2.55
C ALA A 75 14.05 13.43 -2.06
N THR A 76 12.77 13.07 -2.27
CA THR A 76 12.24 11.76 -1.86
C THR A 76 12.88 10.61 -2.64
N PHE A 77 13.21 10.76 -3.92
CA PHE A 77 13.93 9.74 -4.69
C PHE A 77 15.33 9.47 -4.13
N PHE A 78 16.04 10.52 -3.76
CA PHE A 78 17.36 10.38 -3.14
C PHE A 78 17.25 9.79 -1.73
N TRP A 79 16.23 10.18 -0.97
CA TRP A 79 15.98 9.62 0.34
C TRP A 79 15.74 8.11 0.25
N VAL A 80 14.83 7.66 -0.62
CA VAL A 80 14.55 6.24 -0.86
C VAL A 80 15.78 5.51 -1.36
N GLY A 81 16.40 6.01 -2.44
CA GLY A 81 17.53 5.35 -3.07
C GLY A 81 18.74 5.20 -2.15
N PHE A 82 19.16 6.28 -1.47
CA PHE A 82 20.27 6.21 -0.52
C PHE A 82 19.90 5.47 0.77
N GLY A 83 18.63 5.55 1.21
CA GLY A 83 18.15 4.80 2.36
C GLY A 83 18.27 3.30 2.17
N TYR A 84 17.83 2.78 1.02
CA TYR A 84 17.98 1.36 0.71
C TYR A 84 19.43 0.97 0.38
N LEU A 85 20.21 1.84 -0.27
CA LEU A 85 21.64 1.59 -0.41
C LEU A 85 22.33 1.45 0.96
N ALA A 86 22.01 2.32 1.91
CA ALA A 86 22.52 2.19 3.27
C ALA A 86 22.04 0.88 3.93
N ALA A 87 20.77 0.50 3.74
CA ALA A 87 20.25 -0.76 4.24
C ALA A 87 20.98 -1.98 3.68
N SER A 88 21.42 -1.93 2.41
CA SER A 88 22.21 -3.01 1.81
C SER A 88 23.58 -3.20 2.46
N LEU A 89 24.08 -2.20 3.18
CA LEU A 89 25.35 -2.25 3.90
C LEU A 89 25.20 -2.63 5.39
N ALA A 90 23.98 -2.88 5.84
CA ALA A 90 23.69 -3.16 7.23
C ALA A 90 24.28 -4.52 7.68
N ASP A 91 24.92 -4.51 8.84
CA ASP A 91 25.40 -5.71 9.51
C ASP A 91 24.52 -6.01 10.73
N GLY A 92 23.50 -6.86 10.50
CA GLY A 92 22.61 -7.35 11.54
C GLY A 92 21.20 -6.73 11.52
N PHE A 93 20.33 -7.33 12.33
CA PHE A 93 18.88 -7.11 12.36
C PHE A 93 18.49 -5.63 12.55
N TRP A 94 18.97 -5.01 13.64
CA TRP A 94 18.51 -3.65 13.98
C TRP A 94 19.02 -2.59 13.02
N ALA A 95 20.24 -2.74 12.51
CA ALA A 95 20.76 -1.81 11.51
C ALA A 95 19.92 -1.87 10.23
N PHE A 96 19.62 -3.08 9.73
CA PHE A 96 18.75 -3.28 8.58
C PHE A 96 17.34 -2.74 8.83
N ALA A 97 16.72 -3.09 9.97
CA ALA A 97 15.36 -2.68 10.34
C ALA A 97 15.20 -1.15 10.36
N ILE A 98 16.12 -0.44 11.01
CA ILE A 98 16.07 1.03 11.11
C ILE A 98 16.28 1.67 9.73
N LEU A 99 17.22 1.18 8.94
CA LEU A 99 17.53 1.76 7.63
C LEU A 99 16.41 1.54 6.62
N ILE A 100 15.77 0.36 6.60
CA ILE A 100 14.58 0.15 5.75
C ILE A 100 13.39 1.00 6.20
N ALA A 101 13.20 1.22 7.50
CA ALA A 101 12.15 2.10 8.01
C ALA A 101 12.37 3.55 7.55
N ILE A 102 13.61 4.05 7.67
CA ILE A 102 13.98 5.38 7.19
C ILE A 102 13.80 5.51 5.68
N ALA A 103 14.16 4.48 4.90
CA ALA A 103 13.95 4.45 3.46
C ALA A 103 12.45 4.48 3.11
N GLY A 104 11.64 3.68 3.80
CA GLY A 104 10.18 3.65 3.65
C GLY A 104 9.50 4.99 3.97
N MET A 105 10.04 5.79 4.90
CA MET A 105 9.55 7.16 5.13
C MET A 105 9.67 8.03 3.88
N GLY A 106 10.74 7.90 3.11
CA GLY A 106 10.96 8.65 1.87
C GLY A 106 9.95 8.28 0.78
N ASP A 107 9.65 6.99 0.65
CA ASP A 107 8.64 6.46 -0.24
C ASP A 107 7.24 6.99 0.13
N ALA A 108 6.82 6.81 1.36
CA ALA A 108 5.54 7.30 1.87
C ALA A 108 5.39 8.82 1.71
N ALA A 109 6.46 9.59 1.87
CA ALA A 109 6.42 11.04 1.72
C ALA A 109 6.13 11.49 0.28
N TRP A 110 6.57 10.74 -0.72
CA TRP A 110 6.37 11.09 -2.12
C TRP A 110 4.90 11.12 -2.53
N HIS A 111 4.09 10.16 -2.07
CA HIS A 111 2.70 9.96 -2.50
C HIS A 111 1.78 11.18 -2.25
N PRO A 112 1.67 11.75 -1.05
CA PRO A 112 0.81 12.91 -0.83
C PRO A 112 1.32 14.15 -1.56
N ILE A 113 2.64 14.30 -1.72
CA ILE A 113 3.22 15.43 -2.46
C ILE A 113 2.86 15.32 -3.94
N ALA A 114 3.07 14.14 -4.56
CA ALA A 114 2.81 13.91 -5.98
C ALA A 114 1.33 14.03 -6.33
N THR A 115 0.46 13.35 -5.57
CA THR A 115 -0.99 13.39 -5.78
C THR A 115 -1.57 14.78 -5.58
N GLY A 116 -1.07 15.53 -4.57
CA GLY A 116 -1.45 16.92 -4.33
C GLY A 116 -1.08 17.85 -5.49
N VAL A 117 0.11 17.69 -6.08
CA VAL A 117 0.53 18.46 -7.27
C VAL A 117 -0.35 18.11 -8.47
N LEU A 118 -0.58 16.82 -8.75
CA LEU A 118 -1.40 16.40 -9.89
C LEU A 118 -2.85 16.85 -9.77
N ALA A 119 -3.44 16.76 -8.57
CA ALA A 119 -4.79 17.21 -8.31
C ALA A 119 -4.98 18.72 -8.60
N GLN A 120 -3.97 19.53 -8.29
CA GLN A 120 -4.00 20.97 -8.54
C GLN A 120 -3.73 21.33 -10.01
N MET A 121 -2.87 20.58 -10.69
CA MET A 121 -2.56 20.78 -12.11
C MET A 121 -3.73 20.41 -13.03
N HIS A 122 -4.55 19.47 -12.63
CA HIS A 122 -5.60 18.88 -13.47
C HIS A 122 -7.00 19.01 -12.84
N LYS A 123 -7.38 20.23 -12.42
CA LYS A 123 -8.64 20.49 -11.71
C LYS A 123 -9.89 19.93 -12.40
N THR A 124 -9.96 19.99 -13.74
CA THR A 124 -11.10 19.50 -14.53
C THR A 124 -11.04 18.02 -14.90
N ARG A 125 -9.88 17.38 -14.77
CA ARG A 125 -9.64 15.95 -15.09
C ARG A 125 -8.84 15.26 -13.99
N ARG A 126 -9.13 15.58 -12.73
CA ARG A 126 -8.40 15.15 -11.56
C ARG A 126 -8.32 13.62 -11.45
N ALA A 127 -9.48 12.96 -11.59
CA ALA A 127 -9.55 11.49 -11.53
C ALA A 127 -8.71 10.82 -12.61
N TYR A 128 -8.72 11.36 -13.85
CA TYR A 128 -7.86 10.86 -14.93
C TYR A 128 -6.37 11.01 -14.60
N ALA A 129 -5.95 12.15 -14.09
CA ALA A 129 -4.55 12.40 -13.78
C ALA A 129 -4.05 11.48 -12.64
N ILE A 130 -4.85 11.30 -11.60
CA ILE A 130 -4.52 10.39 -10.48
C ILE A 130 -4.54 8.93 -10.96
N GLY A 131 -5.50 8.55 -11.81
CA GLY A 131 -5.54 7.21 -12.40
C GLY A 131 -4.33 6.90 -13.26
N MET A 132 -3.90 7.83 -14.13
CA MET A 132 -2.68 7.68 -14.92
C MET A 132 -1.42 7.59 -14.05
N HIS A 133 -1.39 8.34 -12.96
CA HIS A 133 -0.32 8.24 -11.97
C HIS A 133 -0.28 6.87 -11.30
N ALA A 134 -1.43 6.31 -10.94
CA ALA A 134 -1.55 4.99 -10.33
C ALA A 134 -1.07 3.85 -11.25
N VAL A 135 -1.16 4.01 -12.57
CA VAL A 135 -0.60 3.02 -13.54
C VAL A 135 0.90 2.81 -13.31
N GLY A 136 1.63 3.86 -12.93
CA GLY A 136 3.06 3.72 -12.58
C GLY A 136 3.31 2.81 -11.39
N GLY A 137 2.54 2.99 -10.30
CA GLY A 137 2.60 2.13 -9.12
C GLY A 137 2.27 0.67 -9.45
N HIS A 138 1.19 0.41 -10.20
CA HIS A 138 0.85 -0.95 -10.62
C HIS A 138 1.91 -1.58 -11.54
N ALA A 139 2.56 -0.78 -12.40
CA ALA A 139 3.68 -1.28 -13.20
C ALA A 139 4.86 -1.73 -12.32
N SER A 140 5.11 -0.99 -11.23
CA SER A 140 6.12 -1.37 -10.24
C SER A 140 5.76 -2.68 -9.52
N GLU A 141 4.51 -2.89 -9.12
CA GLU A 141 4.06 -4.15 -8.51
C GLU A 141 4.34 -5.37 -9.41
N ILE A 142 4.20 -5.22 -10.72
CA ILE A 142 4.44 -6.28 -11.70
C ILE A 142 5.93 -6.51 -11.95
N ILE A 143 6.74 -5.44 -11.95
CA ILE A 143 8.15 -5.50 -12.36
C ILE A 143 9.08 -5.77 -11.16
N ALA A 144 8.82 -5.15 -10.02
CA ALA A 144 9.73 -5.15 -8.88
C ALA A 144 9.96 -6.56 -8.29
N LEU A 145 8.88 -7.34 -8.14
CA LEU A 145 8.98 -8.68 -7.57
C LEU A 145 9.79 -9.62 -8.46
N PRO A 146 9.48 -9.82 -9.76
CA PRO A 146 10.29 -10.68 -10.63
C PRO A 146 11.73 -10.18 -10.78
N ALA A 147 11.95 -8.85 -10.83
CA ALA A 147 13.28 -8.28 -10.87
C ALA A 147 14.08 -8.63 -9.60
N ALA A 148 13.49 -8.47 -8.42
CA ALA A 148 14.12 -8.86 -7.15
C ALA A 148 14.40 -10.36 -7.10
N GLY A 149 13.44 -11.20 -7.50
CA GLY A 149 13.61 -12.65 -7.54
C GLY A 149 14.73 -13.08 -8.51
N MET A 150 14.83 -12.45 -9.68
CA MET A 150 15.89 -12.71 -10.63
C MET A 150 17.27 -12.29 -10.10
N LEU A 151 17.35 -11.12 -9.46
CA LEU A 151 18.61 -10.65 -8.87
C LEU A 151 19.05 -11.57 -7.72
N LEU A 152 18.11 -12.04 -6.89
CA LEU A 152 18.38 -13.00 -5.81
C LEU A 152 18.75 -14.40 -6.32
N ALA A 153 18.33 -14.78 -7.54
CA ALA A 153 18.75 -16.02 -8.17
C ALA A 153 20.19 -15.95 -8.69
N LEU A 154 20.70 -14.76 -8.98
CA LEU A 154 22.03 -14.52 -9.52
C LEU A 154 23.04 -14.06 -8.46
N TRP A 155 22.57 -13.32 -7.45
CA TRP A 155 23.39 -12.66 -6.43
C TRP A 155 22.72 -12.75 -5.05
N ASP A 156 23.33 -12.10 -4.08
CA ASP A 156 22.79 -11.97 -2.74
C ASP A 156 21.79 -10.80 -2.61
N TRP A 157 21.13 -10.70 -1.45
CA TRP A 157 20.16 -9.66 -1.15
C TRP A 157 20.76 -8.24 -1.14
N ARG A 158 22.05 -8.09 -0.78
CA ARG A 158 22.74 -6.79 -0.74
C ARG A 158 22.85 -6.21 -2.15
N LEU A 159 23.37 -6.98 -3.08
CA LEU A 159 23.54 -6.56 -4.47
C LEU A 159 22.17 -6.37 -5.14
N ALA A 160 21.19 -7.21 -4.82
CA ALA A 160 19.82 -7.05 -5.33
C ALA A 160 19.23 -5.68 -4.93
N ILE A 161 19.33 -5.28 -3.65
CA ILE A 161 18.91 -3.95 -3.19
C ILE A 161 19.67 -2.84 -3.92
N GLN A 162 21.00 -2.95 -4.05
CA GLN A 162 21.84 -1.95 -4.69
C GLN A 162 21.43 -1.71 -6.15
N VAL A 163 21.24 -2.79 -6.90
CA VAL A 163 20.84 -2.72 -8.32
C VAL A 163 19.43 -2.12 -8.46
N LEU A 164 18.47 -2.51 -7.61
CA LEU A 164 17.11 -1.99 -7.63
C LEU A 164 17.01 -0.52 -7.19
N ALA A 165 17.94 -0.03 -6.39
CA ALA A 165 17.98 1.39 -5.99
C ALA A 165 18.47 2.32 -7.13
N VAL A 166 19.20 1.79 -8.13
CA VAL A 166 19.74 2.60 -9.23
C VAL A 166 18.65 3.32 -10.04
N PRO A 167 17.58 2.66 -10.52
CA PRO A 167 16.51 3.34 -11.23
C PRO A 167 15.84 4.45 -10.43
N THR A 168 15.66 4.26 -9.11
CA THR A 168 15.11 5.28 -8.21
C THR A 168 16.02 6.51 -8.16
N LEU A 169 17.33 6.32 -7.98
CA LEU A 169 18.31 7.43 -7.95
C LEU A 169 18.41 8.15 -9.30
N LEU A 170 18.44 7.42 -10.41
CA LEU A 170 18.46 8.01 -11.75
C LEU A 170 17.19 8.83 -12.00
N THR A 171 16.03 8.36 -11.53
CA THR A 171 14.77 9.11 -11.61
C THR A 171 14.85 10.36 -10.75
N GLY A 172 15.47 10.31 -9.57
CA GLY A 172 15.76 11.49 -8.75
C GLY A 172 16.57 12.55 -9.50
N CYS A 173 17.62 12.13 -10.23
CA CYS A 173 18.39 13.04 -11.08
C CYS A 173 17.52 13.70 -12.16
N VAL A 174 16.63 12.92 -12.81
CA VAL A 174 15.68 13.46 -13.80
C VAL A 174 14.71 14.46 -13.13
N PHE A 175 14.24 14.16 -11.91
CA PHE A 175 13.32 15.04 -11.19
C PHE A 175 13.96 16.35 -10.74
N ILE A 176 15.28 16.47 -10.60
CA ILE A 176 15.96 17.76 -10.42
C ILE A 176 15.66 18.70 -11.60
N PHE A 177 15.67 18.20 -12.84
CA PHE A 177 15.37 18.97 -14.05
C PHE A 177 13.87 19.20 -14.26
N ILE A 178 13.02 18.36 -13.64
CA ILE A 178 11.56 18.51 -13.66
C ILE A 178 11.09 19.49 -12.58
N ALA A 179 11.78 19.57 -11.45
CA ALA A 179 11.40 20.37 -10.29
C ALA A 179 11.05 21.85 -10.62
N PRO A 180 11.79 22.58 -11.49
CA PRO A 180 11.41 23.95 -11.86
C PRO A 180 10.10 24.06 -12.64
N LYS A 181 9.64 22.98 -13.28
CA LYS A 181 8.40 22.92 -14.08
C LYS A 181 7.17 22.60 -13.24
N VAL A 182 7.36 22.13 -12.01
CA VAL A 182 6.27 21.85 -11.07
C VAL A 182 5.69 23.18 -10.57
N PRO A 183 4.37 23.39 -10.66
CA PRO A 183 3.77 24.64 -10.22
C PRO A 183 4.03 24.91 -8.75
N ARG A 184 4.49 26.12 -8.44
CA ARG A 184 4.63 26.59 -7.08
C ARG A 184 3.25 26.98 -6.54
N HIS A 185 2.92 26.47 -5.38
CA HIS A 185 1.67 26.81 -4.71
C HIS A 185 1.84 26.66 -3.19
N ILE A 186 1.26 27.58 -2.47
CA ILE A 186 1.19 27.52 -1.01
C ILE A 186 -0.31 27.51 -0.68
N ASN A 187 -0.77 26.45 -0.03
CA ASN A 187 -2.13 26.41 0.49
C ASN A 187 -2.25 27.25 1.75
N ALA A 188 -3.48 27.69 2.07
CA ALA A 188 -3.76 28.26 3.37
C ALA A 188 -3.39 27.26 4.46
N ARG A 189 -2.77 27.73 5.54
CA ARG A 189 -2.39 26.87 6.66
C ARG A 189 -3.63 26.24 7.27
N PRO A 190 -3.63 24.91 7.51
CA PRO A 190 -4.73 24.27 8.20
C PRO A 190 -4.87 24.89 9.59
N THR A 191 -6.09 25.17 9.97
CA THR A 191 -6.42 25.74 11.28
C THR A 191 -6.56 24.63 12.33
N ARG A 192 -6.51 24.99 13.60
CA ARG A 192 -6.86 24.03 14.68
C ARG A 192 -8.26 23.44 14.49
N ALA A 193 -9.21 24.23 13.97
CA ALA A 193 -10.55 23.77 13.67
C ALA A 193 -10.57 22.65 12.63
N ASP A 194 -9.70 22.71 11.61
CA ASP A 194 -9.58 21.67 10.60
C ASP A 194 -9.09 20.35 11.19
N PHE A 195 -8.05 20.41 12.04
CA PHE A 195 -7.56 19.22 12.74
C PHE A 195 -8.60 18.64 13.69
N THR A 196 -9.30 19.51 14.44
CA THR A 196 -10.35 19.07 15.38
C THR A 196 -11.49 18.39 14.63
N ALA A 197 -11.92 18.95 13.50
CA ALA A 197 -12.99 18.36 12.70
C ALA A 197 -12.59 16.97 12.11
N ILE A 198 -11.35 16.83 11.60
CA ILE A 198 -10.85 15.55 11.14
C ILE A 198 -10.79 14.55 12.31
N TRP A 199 -10.21 14.95 13.44
CA TRP A 199 -10.12 14.12 14.63
C TRP A 199 -11.50 13.63 15.11
N GLN A 200 -12.49 14.52 15.15
CA GLN A 200 -13.86 14.18 15.54
C GLN A 200 -14.51 13.15 14.62
N VAL A 201 -14.32 13.27 13.30
CA VAL A 201 -14.85 12.31 12.31
C VAL A 201 -14.26 10.91 12.55
N TRP A 202 -12.94 10.82 12.71
CA TRP A 202 -12.27 9.53 12.83
C TRP A 202 -12.33 8.90 14.22
N THR A 203 -12.47 9.70 15.28
CA THR A 203 -12.64 9.18 16.66
C THR A 203 -14.09 8.94 17.05
N ALA A 204 -15.05 9.37 16.23
CA ALA A 204 -16.45 8.98 16.41
C ALA A 204 -16.62 7.45 16.27
N LYS A 205 -17.69 6.91 16.89
CA LYS A 205 -17.98 5.46 16.87
C LYS A 205 -17.94 4.86 15.44
N ALA A 206 -18.47 5.59 14.46
CA ALA A 206 -18.46 5.18 13.06
C ALA A 206 -17.02 5.17 12.47
N GLY A 207 -16.24 6.22 12.75
CA GLY A 207 -14.86 6.33 12.32
C GLY A 207 -13.96 5.24 12.90
N LEU A 208 -14.07 4.97 14.21
CA LEU A 208 -13.32 3.89 14.86
C LEU A 208 -13.65 2.50 14.27
N ARG A 209 -14.93 2.24 13.98
CA ARG A 209 -15.34 1.00 13.28
C ARG A 209 -14.75 0.92 11.88
N PHE A 210 -14.67 2.05 11.20
CA PHE A 210 -14.11 2.14 9.88
C PHE A 210 -12.60 1.88 9.90
N ILE A 211 -11.87 2.48 10.87
CA ILE A 211 -10.44 2.18 11.10
C ILE A 211 -10.26 0.69 11.39
N ALA A 212 -11.06 0.11 12.27
CA ALA A 212 -10.99 -1.31 12.60
C ALA A 212 -11.23 -2.20 11.37
N LEU A 213 -12.21 -1.86 10.52
CA LEU A 213 -12.49 -2.56 9.26
C LEU A 213 -11.28 -2.53 8.33
N PHE A 214 -10.72 -1.33 8.09
CA PHE A 214 -9.57 -1.15 7.23
C PHE A 214 -8.33 -1.88 7.75
N THR A 215 -8.07 -1.74 9.05
CA THR A 215 -6.96 -2.44 9.70
C THR A 215 -7.11 -3.95 9.54
N SER A 216 -8.29 -4.51 9.84
CA SER A 216 -8.52 -5.96 9.75
C SER A 216 -8.36 -6.48 8.31
N TYR A 217 -8.91 -5.77 7.32
CA TYR A 217 -8.70 -6.07 5.90
C TYR A 217 -7.20 -6.12 5.55
N ASN A 218 -6.46 -5.08 5.93
CA ASN A 218 -5.06 -4.97 5.58
C ASN A 218 -4.19 -5.97 6.37
N MET A 219 -4.59 -6.31 7.60
CA MET A 219 -3.96 -7.39 8.37
C MET A 219 -4.06 -8.75 7.66
N GLY A 220 -5.22 -9.04 7.05
CA GLY A 220 -5.38 -10.24 6.21
C GLY A 220 -4.43 -10.24 5.00
N LEU A 221 -4.33 -9.12 4.31
CA LEU A 221 -3.41 -8.95 3.18
C LEU A 221 -1.94 -9.10 3.61
N PHE A 222 -1.53 -8.42 4.69
CA PHE A 222 -0.15 -8.48 5.19
C PHE A 222 0.24 -9.89 5.64
N ALA A 223 -0.63 -10.60 6.35
CA ALA A 223 -0.36 -11.97 6.79
C ALA A 223 -0.06 -12.90 5.60
N ILE A 224 -0.83 -12.78 4.51
CA ILE A 224 -0.58 -13.59 3.31
C ILE A 224 0.69 -13.16 2.59
N ILE A 225 0.83 -11.87 2.26
CA ILE A 225 1.90 -11.40 1.38
C ILE A 225 3.29 -11.52 2.03
N THR A 226 3.37 -11.39 3.36
CA THR A 226 4.65 -11.44 4.08
C THR A 226 5.11 -12.87 4.37
N MET A 227 4.19 -13.82 4.57
CA MET A 227 4.54 -15.21 4.91
C MET A 227 4.53 -16.16 3.70
N SER A 228 3.84 -15.82 2.61
CA SER A 228 3.83 -16.65 1.39
C SER A 228 5.23 -16.89 0.82
N PRO A 229 6.18 -15.94 0.78
CA PRO A 229 7.53 -16.20 0.29
C PRO A 229 8.26 -17.27 1.08
N LEU A 230 8.16 -17.24 2.39
CA LEU A 230 8.76 -18.26 3.27
C LEU A 230 8.07 -19.61 3.07
N TYR A 231 6.73 -19.63 3.02
CA TYR A 231 5.96 -20.86 2.80
C TYR A 231 6.32 -21.55 1.48
N PHE A 232 6.44 -20.80 0.38
CA PHE A 232 6.80 -21.38 -0.92
C PHE A 232 8.23 -21.92 -0.93
N ARG A 233 9.15 -21.25 -0.23
CA ARG A 233 10.53 -21.69 -0.16
C ARG A 233 10.74 -22.85 0.77
N ASP A 234 10.34 -22.71 2.04
CA ASP A 234 10.72 -23.62 3.10
C ASP A 234 9.89 -24.89 3.06
N ASN A 235 8.60 -24.81 2.72
CA ASN A 235 7.73 -25.97 2.64
C ASN A 235 7.72 -26.63 1.24
N HIS A 236 8.04 -25.88 0.17
CA HIS A 236 7.89 -26.38 -1.21
C HIS A 236 9.14 -26.23 -2.08
N GLY A 237 10.24 -25.71 -1.54
CA GLY A 237 11.53 -25.64 -2.23
C GLY A 237 11.59 -24.67 -3.42
N PHE A 238 10.69 -23.68 -3.49
CA PHE A 238 10.71 -22.67 -4.55
C PHE A 238 12.01 -21.85 -4.50
N GLY A 239 12.55 -21.54 -5.68
CA GLY A 239 13.58 -20.52 -5.82
C GLY A 239 13.02 -19.11 -5.57
N TRP A 240 13.91 -18.12 -5.37
CA TRP A 240 13.48 -16.73 -5.20
C TRP A 240 12.72 -16.19 -6.40
N LEU A 241 13.14 -16.58 -7.62
CA LEU A 241 12.48 -16.15 -8.86
C LEU A 241 11.07 -16.73 -8.97
N ASP A 242 10.90 -18.03 -8.70
CA ASP A 242 9.59 -18.69 -8.77
C ASP A 242 8.61 -18.10 -7.74
N THR A 243 9.11 -17.87 -6.53
CA THR A 243 8.36 -17.21 -5.44
C THR A 243 7.92 -15.81 -5.85
N ALA A 244 8.83 -15.03 -6.41
CA ALA A 244 8.56 -13.66 -6.84
C ALA A 244 7.55 -13.60 -8.00
N ILE A 245 7.67 -14.50 -8.97
CA ILE A 245 6.71 -14.63 -10.09
C ILE A 245 5.34 -15.03 -9.57
N ALA A 246 5.26 -16.00 -8.65
CA ALA A 246 3.99 -16.42 -8.07
C ALA A 246 3.27 -15.25 -7.39
N LEU A 247 3.95 -14.48 -6.55
CA LEU A 247 3.38 -13.29 -5.91
C LEU A 247 2.98 -12.21 -6.92
N ALA A 248 3.85 -11.92 -7.90
CA ALA A 248 3.55 -10.93 -8.92
C ALA A 248 2.29 -11.29 -9.72
N VAL A 249 2.13 -12.55 -10.10
CA VAL A 249 0.93 -13.04 -10.82
C VAL A 249 -0.33 -12.90 -9.95
N MET A 250 -0.26 -13.27 -8.67
CA MET A 250 -1.39 -13.14 -7.74
C MET A 250 -1.82 -11.68 -7.56
N MET A 251 -0.87 -10.75 -7.44
CA MET A 251 -1.15 -9.32 -7.32
C MET A 251 -1.66 -8.72 -8.63
N LEU A 252 -1.13 -9.16 -9.78
CA LEU A 252 -1.54 -8.68 -11.10
C LEU A 252 -3.03 -8.87 -11.35
N PHE A 253 -3.59 -10.05 -11.05
CA PHE A 253 -5.03 -10.28 -11.23
C PHE A 253 -5.87 -9.36 -10.36
N GLY A 254 -5.44 -9.09 -9.12
CA GLY A 254 -6.08 -8.13 -8.24
C GLY A 254 -6.03 -6.70 -8.78
N ALA A 255 -4.85 -6.25 -9.23
CA ALA A 255 -4.66 -4.92 -9.81
C ALA A 255 -5.52 -4.71 -11.06
N LEU A 256 -5.59 -5.70 -11.95
CA LEU A 256 -6.45 -5.67 -13.14
C LEU A 256 -7.95 -5.62 -12.78
N ALA A 257 -8.36 -6.28 -11.69
CA ALA A 257 -9.75 -6.29 -11.25
C ALA A 257 -10.19 -4.99 -10.55
N GLN A 258 -9.26 -4.17 -10.02
CA GLN A 258 -9.58 -2.96 -9.25
C GLN A 258 -10.52 -1.98 -9.97
N PRO A 259 -10.30 -1.60 -11.26
CA PRO A 259 -11.17 -0.64 -11.93
C PRO A 259 -12.60 -1.15 -12.06
N TRP A 260 -12.79 -2.45 -12.31
CA TRP A 260 -14.11 -3.05 -12.41
C TRP A 260 -14.79 -3.16 -11.05
N MET A 261 -14.08 -3.56 -10.02
CA MET A 261 -14.59 -3.57 -8.64
C MET A 261 -15.02 -2.16 -8.20
N GLY A 262 -14.21 -1.13 -8.52
CA GLY A 262 -14.58 0.27 -8.31
C GLY A 262 -15.88 0.63 -9.02
N LYS A 263 -15.98 0.36 -10.32
CA LYS A 263 -17.19 0.65 -11.12
C LYS A 263 -18.43 -0.08 -10.62
N ILE A 264 -18.32 -1.37 -10.28
CA ILE A 264 -19.43 -2.14 -9.71
C ILE A 264 -19.84 -1.55 -8.37
N SER A 265 -18.87 -1.12 -7.53
CA SER A 265 -19.15 -0.52 -6.23
C SER A 265 -19.92 0.80 -6.33
N ASP A 266 -19.75 1.54 -7.43
CA ASP A 266 -20.50 2.78 -7.67
C ASP A 266 -21.99 2.50 -7.93
N SER A 267 -22.34 1.31 -8.47
CA SER A 267 -23.73 0.94 -8.78
C SER A 267 -24.42 0.16 -7.65
N VAL A 268 -23.71 -0.78 -6.99
CA VAL A 268 -24.30 -1.64 -5.95
C VAL A 268 -24.00 -1.17 -4.52
N GLY A 269 -23.18 -0.15 -4.38
CA GLY A 269 -22.67 0.35 -3.11
C GLY A 269 -21.37 -0.33 -2.66
N ARG A 270 -20.60 0.36 -1.77
CA ARG A 270 -19.30 -0.10 -1.31
C ARG A 270 -19.37 -1.36 -0.44
N ARG A 271 -20.34 -1.37 0.49
CA ARG A 271 -20.47 -2.41 1.53
C ARG A 271 -20.62 -3.83 1.00
N PRO A 272 -21.49 -4.15 0.00
CA PRO A 272 -21.61 -5.50 -0.52
C PRO A 272 -20.32 -6.07 -1.08
N LEU A 273 -19.51 -5.23 -1.77
CA LEU A 273 -18.24 -5.69 -2.35
C LEU A 273 -17.14 -5.86 -1.28
N ILE A 274 -17.15 -5.04 -0.24
CA ILE A 274 -16.24 -5.21 0.91
C ILE A 274 -16.53 -6.53 1.62
N ILE A 275 -17.80 -6.86 1.84
CA ILE A 275 -18.23 -8.14 2.45
C ILE A 275 -17.85 -9.32 1.55
N LEU A 276 -18.17 -9.24 0.27
CA LEU A 276 -17.93 -10.32 -0.69
C LEU A 276 -16.42 -10.58 -0.86
N GLY A 277 -15.63 -9.53 -1.08
CA GLY A 277 -14.19 -9.66 -1.30
C GLY A 277 -13.45 -10.21 -0.08
N ASN A 278 -13.74 -9.68 1.12
CA ASN A 278 -13.16 -10.22 2.35
C ASN A 278 -13.68 -11.64 2.66
N GLY A 279 -14.97 -11.94 2.37
CA GLY A 279 -15.54 -13.27 2.56
C GLY A 279 -14.89 -14.33 1.67
N ILE A 280 -14.70 -14.03 0.38
CA ILE A 280 -13.98 -14.90 -0.55
C ILE A 280 -12.52 -15.06 -0.10
N ALA A 281 -11.85 -13.98 0.28
CA ALA A 281 -10.47 -14.02 0.75
C ALA A 281 -10.33 -14.87 2.03
N ALA A 282 -11.25 -14.73 2.97
CA ALA A 282 -11.29 -15.54 4.19
C ALA A 282 -11.45 -17.04 3.89
N GLY A 283 -12.43 -17.40 3.04
CA GLY A 283 -12.63 -18.78 2.64
C GLY A 283 -11.44 -19.38 1.89
N ALA A 284 -10.86 -18.59 0.98
CA ALA A 284 -9.69 -19.01 0.22
C ALA A 284 -8.44 -19.17 1.12
N ALA A 285 -8.17 -18.25 2.04
CA ALA A 285 -7.07 -18.36 3.00
C ALA A 285 -7.27 -19.58 3.93
N PHE A 286 -8.50 -19.85 4.34
CA PHE A 286 -8.83 -21.05 5.14
C PHE A 286 -8.58 -22.35 4.35
N ILE A 287 -8.94 -22.39 3.07
CA ILE A 287 -8.65 -23.53 2.17
C ILE A 287 -7.13 -23.68 2.03
N ALA A 288 -6.39 -22.60 1.88
CA ALA A 288 -4.93 -22.62 1.78
C ALA A 288 -4.27 -23.23 3.03
N TRP A 289 -4.79 -22.91 4.22
CA TRP A 289 -4.32 -23.49 5.48
C TRP A 289 -4.63 -24.98 5.59
N LEU A 290 -5.84 -25.39 5.21
CA LEU A 290 -6.33 -26.76 5.40
C LEU A 290 -5.78 -27.73 4.35
N SER A 291 -5.36 -27.24 3.18
CA SER A 291 -5.03 -28.07 2.03
C SER A 291 -3.66 -28.75 2.16
N PRO A 292 -3.59 -30.07 2.06
CA PRO A 292 -2.32 -30.78 1.94
C PRO A 292 -1.76 -30.75 0.51
N VAL A 293 -2.53 -30.24 -0.47
CA VAL A 293 -2.17 -30.20 -1.88
C VAL A 293 -1.65 -28.82 -2.26
N PHE A 294 -0.37 -28.72 -2.54
CA PHE A 294 0.28 -27.43 -2.84
C PHE A 294 -0.39 -26.65 -3.97
N ALA A 295 -0.77 -27.33 -5.07
CA ALA A 295 -1.44 -26.66 -6.19
C ALA A 295 -2.75 -25.98 -5.76
N LEU A 296 -3.53 -26.62 -4.87
CA LEU A 296 -4.74 -26.03 -4.31
C LEU A 296 -4.42 -24.86 -3.38
N THR A 297 -3.40 -24.98 -2.54
CA THR A 297 -2.92 -23.89 -1.69
C THR A 297 -2.49 -22.68 -2.53
N LEU A 298 -1.72 -22.90 -3.60
CA LEU A 298 -1.26 -21.85 -4.51
C LEU A 298 -2.45 -21.10 -5.16
N VAL A 299 -3.42 -21.85 -5.68
CA VAL A 299 -4.64 -21.26 -6.27
C VAL A 299 -5.47 -20.52 -5.22
N ALA A 300 -5.62 -21.09 -4.03
CA ALA A 300 -6.38 -20.48 -2.94
C ALA A 300 -5.73 -19.16 -2.47
N LEU A 301 -4.42 -19.13 -2.27
CA LEU A 301 -3.69 -17.89 -1.96
C LEU A 301 -3.80 -16.87 -3.10
N GLY A 302 -3.74 -17.32 -4.36
CA GLY A 302 -3.96 -16.49 -5.54
C GLY A 302 -5.34 -15.83 -5.52
N VAL A 303 -6.40 -16.59 -5.21
CA VAL A 303 -7.76 -16.05 -5.07
C VAL A 303 -7.85 -15.08 -3.91
N ALA A 304 -7.27 -15.40 -2.76
CA ALA A 304 -7.29 -14.54 -1.58
C ALA A 304 -6.61 -13.18 -1.87
N LEU A 305 -5.37 -13.19 -2.39
CA LEU A 305 -4.64 -11.97 -2.75
C LEU A 305 -5.35 -11.18 -3.85
N THR A 306 -5.83 -11.85 -4.91
CA THR A 306 -6.60 -11.20 -5.97
C THR A 306 -7.80 -10.44 -5.40
N MET A 307 -8.58 -11.06 -4.51
CA MET A 307 -9.74 -10.39 -3.91
C MET A 307 -9.36 -9.22 -3.02
N LEU A 308 -8.36 -9.39 -2.15
CA LEU A 308 -7.90 -8.33 -1.26
C LEU A 308 -7.33 -7.14 -2.05
N VAL A 309 -6.52 -7.39 -3.07
CA VAL A 309 -6.00 -6.31 -3.92
C VAL A 309 -7.14 -5.65 -4.71
N ALA A 310 -8.07 -6.42 -5.28
CA ALA A 310 -9.17 -5.91 -6.09
C ALA A 310 -10.12 -4.97 -5.33
N ILE A 311 -10.44 -5.28 -4.06
CA ILE A 311 -11.34 -4.43 -3.26
C ILE A 311 -10.66 -3.22 -2.61
N ARG A 312 -9.34 -3.06 -2.74
CA ARG A 312 -8.60 -1.92 -2.16
C ARG A 312 -9.16 -0.57 -2.62
N ALA A 313 -9.45 -0.45 -3.93
CA ALA A 313 -10.04 0.78 -4.48
C ALA A 313 -11.44 1.06 -3.89
N VAL A 314 -12.25 0.03 -3.66
CA VAL A 314 -13.59 0.15 -3.05
C VAL A 314 -13.48 0.64 -1.61
N LEU A 315 -12.51 0.12 -0.85
CA LEU A 315 -12.23 0.53 0.51
C LEU A 315 -11.76 2.00 0.56
N LEU A 316 -10.81 2.40 -0.29
CA LEU A 316 -10.32 3.78 -0.35
C LEU A 316 -11.46 4.75 -0.71
N ALA A 317 -12.34 4.38 -1.67
CA ALA A 317 -13.52 5.17 -1.98
C ALA A 317 -14.46 5.30 -0.78
N ALA A 318 -14.68 4.21 -0.04
CA ALA A 318 -15.48 4.25 1.19
C ALA A 318 -14.88 5.14 2.28
N ALA A 319 -13.54 5.25 2.37
CA ALA A 319 -12.86 6.18 3.28
C ALA A 319 -13.11 7.64 2.92
N VAL A 320 -13.04 7.96 1.62
CA VAL A 320 -13.34 9.30 1.11
C VAL A 320 -14.80 9.66 1.37
N ASP A 321 -15.74 8.74 1.10
CA ASP A 321 -17.17 8.91 1.37
C ASP A 321 -17.43 9.17 2.86
N HIS A 322 -16.71 8.48 3.76
CA HIS A 322 -16.83 8.67 5.21
C HIS A 322 -16.31 10.02 5.68
N ALA A 323 -15.27 10.52 5.06
CA ALA A 323 -14.59 11.76 5.48
C ALA A 323 -15.27 13.05 5.04
N GLY A 324 -16.30 12.99 4.18
CA GLY A 324 -17.12 14.14 3.83
C GLY A 324 -16.39 15.24 3.05
N GLY A 325 -15.55 14.90 2.07
CA GLY A 325 -15.00 15.86 1.09
C GLY A 325 -13.60 16.42 1.40
N ARG A 326 -12.91 15.96 2.43
CA ARG A 326 -11.49 16.30 2.71
C ARG A 326 -10.56 15.20 2.22
N GLU A 327 -10.56 14.96 0.91
CA GLU A 327 -10.00 13.77 0.27
C GLU A 327 -8.51 13.53 0.60
N GLY A 328 -7.64 14.53 0.49
CA GLY A 328 -6.19 14.37 0.65
C GLY A 328 -5.78 14.00 2.08
N THR A 329 -6.27 14.75 3.08
CA THR A 329 -5.95 14.52 4.50
C THR A 329 -6.57 13.20 4.99
N SER A 330 -7.77 12.88 4.52
CA SER A 330 -8.48 11.65 4.89
C SER A 330 -7.81 10.41 4.31
N LEU A 331 -7.36 10.45 3.06
CA LEU A 331 -6.58 9.37 2.47
C LEU A 331 -5.23 9.20 3.16
N GLY A 332 -4.52 10.30 3.46
CA GLY A 332 -3.25 10.24 4.19
C GLY A 332 -3.41 9.60 5.58
N LEU A 333 -4.46 9.97 6.31
CA LEU A 333 -4.77 9.39 7.61
C LEU A 333 -5.20 7.91 7.49
N THR A 334 -5.99 7.60 6.44
CA THR A 334 -6.41 6.22 6.15
C THR A 334 -5.21 5.33 5.87
N PHE A 335 -4.27 5.79 5.04
CA PHE A 335 -3.03 5.05 4.76
C PHE A 335 -2.18 4.88 6.03
N ALA A 336 -2.04 5.94 6.85
CA ALA A 336 -1.29 5.84 8.09
C ALA A 336 -1.87 4.80 9.06
N PHE A 337 -3.19 4.75 9.21
CA PHE A 337 -3.85 3.73 10.05
C PHE A 337 -3.84 2.34 9.40
N MET A 338 -4.13 2.28 8.10
CA MET A 338 -4.20 1.03 7.37
C MET A 338 -2.85 0.31 7.37
N ASP A 339 -1.76 1.02 7.10
CA ASP A 339 -0.43 0.42 7.02
C ASP A 339 0.23 0.31 8.40
N GLY A 340 0.03 1.31 9.29
CA GLY A 340 0.66 1.34 10.61
C GLY A 340 0.16 0.25 11.54
N PHE A 341 -1.14 0.18 11.78
CA PHE A 341 -1.69 -0.85 12.67
C PHE A 341 -1.69 -2.24 12.03
N ALA A 342 -1.94 -2.33 10.73
CA ALA A 342 -1.96 -3.60 10.04
C ALA A 342 -0.57 -4.25 9.93
N ALA A 343 0.50 -3.46 10.02
CA ALA A 343 1.86 -3.98 10.02
C ALA A 343 2.12 -5.00 11.14
N SER A 344 1.40 -4.89 12.28
CA SER A 344 1.46 -5.89 13.36
C SER A 344 1.05 -7.29 12.92
N ALA A 345 0.25 -7.41 11.85
CA ALA A 345 -0.14 -8.71 11.30
C ALA A 345 1.04 -9.50 10.77
N ALA A 346 2.09 -8.86 10.28
CA ALA A 346 3.29 -9.56 9.84
C ALA A 346 3.99 -10.28 11.01
N VAL A 347 4.07 -9.64 12.18
CA VAL A 347 4.61 -10.27 13.39
C VAL A 347 3.71 -11.40 13.88
N LEU A 348 2.39 -11.15 13.95
CA LEU A 348 1.42 -12.15 14.38
C LEU A 348 1.41 -13.38 13.46
N ALA A 349 1.50 -13.14 12.14
CA ALA A 349 1.58 -14.20 11.15
C ALA A 349 2.92 -14.96 11.24
N GLY A 350 4.01 -14.25 11.50
CA GLY A 350 5.30 -14.87 11.76
C GLY A 350 5.30 -15.75 13.01
N LEU A 351 4.76 -15.26 14.13
CA LEU A 351 4.58 -16.03 15.36
C LEU A 351 3.71 -17.28 15.14
N ALA A 352 2.59 -17.14 14.42
CA ALA A 352 1.75 -18.28 14.07
C ALA A 352 2.50 -19.26 13.15
N GLY A 353 3.38 -18.76 12.30
CA GLY A 353 4.18 -19.50 11.34
C GLY A 353 5.40 -20.23 11.93
N GLU A 354 5.80 -19.95 13.19
CA GLU A 354 6.95 -20.62 13.80
C GLU A 354 6.76 -22.14 13.95
N SER A 355 5.54 -22.60 14.17
CA SER A 355 5.23 -24.04 14.22
C SER A 355 4.90 -24.64 12.86
N ASP A 356 4.19 -23.88 12.01
CA ASP A 356 3.85 -24.21 10.64
C ASP A 356 3.48 -22.90 9.91
N LEU A 357 4.20 -22.58 8.83
CA LEU A 357 3.97 -21.36 8.06
C LEU A 357 2.53 -21.24 7.51
N ALA A 358 1.85 -22.37 7.30
CA ALA A 358 0.44 -22.37 6.90
C ALA A 358 -0.49 -21.69 7.92
N ASN A 359 -0.13 -21.66 9.22
CA ASN A 359 -0.94 -21.01 10.26
C ASN A 359 -1.09 -19.49 10.03
N ALA A 360 -0.17 -18.87 9.30
CA ALA A 360 -0.31 -17.49 8.88
C ALA A 360 -1.56 -17.28 8.00
N PHE A 361 -1.93 -18.28 7.19
CA PHE A 361 -3.11 -18.22 6.32
C PHE A 361 -4.42 -18.41 7.11
N LEU A 362 -4.40 -19.23 8.18
CA LEU A 362 -5.52 -19.32 9.12
C LEU A 362 -5.75 -17.98 9.82
N LEU A 363 -4.67 -17.34 10.27
CA LEU A 363 -4.73 -16.03 10.88
C LEU A 363 -5.26 -14.97 9.90
N ALA A 364 -4.80 -14.98 8.65
CA ALA A 364 -5.31 -14.11 7.59
C ALA A 364 -6.81 -14.30 7.35
N SER A 365 -7.27 -15.56 7.32
CA SER A 365 -8.70 -15.88 7.26
C SER A 365 -9.48 -15.25 8.39
N GLY A 366 -8.96 -15.34 9.63
CA GLY A 366 -9.57 -14.71 10.81
C GLY A 366 -9.68 -13.20 10.68
N PHE A 367 -8.63 -12.51 10.24
CA PHE A 367 -8.67 -11.06 10.01
C PHE A 367 -9.68 -10.66 8.94
N CYS A 368 -9.74 -11.40 7.82
CA CYS A 368 -10.74 -11.16 6.79
C CYS A 368 -12.17 -11.37 7.30
N LEU A 369 -12.42 -12.38 8.15
CA LEU A 369 -13.72 -12.58 8.79
C LEU A 369 -14.09 -11.44 9.73
N VAL A 370 -13.14 -10.92 10.51
CA VAL A 370 -13.36 -9.73 11.34
C VAL A 370 -13.74 -8.54 10.45
N ALA A 371 -13.08 -8.34 9.31
CA ALA A 371 -13.44 -7.30 8.35
C ALA A 371 -14.86 -7.48 7.81
N VAL A 372 -15.29 -8.72 7.51
CA VAL A 372 -16.67 -9.04 7.10
C VAL A 372 -17.67 -8.67 8.21
N ILE A 373 -17.43 -9.08 9.45
CA ILE A 373 -18.30 -8.78 10.60
C ILE A 373 -18.43 -7.27 10.80
N LEU A 374 -17.31 -6.56 10.76
CA LEU A 374 -17.30 -5.10 10.90
C LEU A 374 -18.07 -4.42 9.75
N ALA A 375 -17.92 -4.91 8.50
CA ALA A 375 -18.69 -4.40 7.37
C ALA A 375 -20.19 -4.66 7.51
N ILE A 376 -20.60 -5.84 7.99
CA ILE A 376 -22.02 -6.21 8.21
C ILE A 376 -22.63 -5.36 9.32
N THR A 377 -21.89 -5.10 10.39
CA THR A 377 -22.39 -4.38 11.57
C THR A 377 -22.24 -2.86 11.46
N SER A 378 -21.56 -2.35 10.45
CA SER A 378 -21.45 -0.92 10.20
C SER A 378 -22.79 -0.34 9.73
N PRO A 379 -23.18 0.86 10.19
CA PRO A 379 -24.38 1.53 9.68
C PRO A 379 -24.30 1.62 8.15
N LYS A 380 -25.43 1.45 7.47
CA LYS A 380 -25.50 1.80 6.04
C LYS A 380 -25.15 3.27 5.98
N SER A 381 -24.07 3.65 5.28
CA SER A 381 -23.88 5.04 4.90
C SER A 381 -25.14 5.43 4.13
N ALA A 382 -25.80 6.51 4.55
CA ALA A 382 -26.83 7.10 3.74
C ALA A 382 -26.12 7.47 2.42
N GLY A 383 -26.33 6.65 1.39
CA GLY A 383 -25.83 6.97 0.06
C GLY A 383 -26.41 8.33 -0.27
N ALA A 384 -25.58 9.33 -0.46
CA ALA A 384 -26.00 10.55 -1.12
C ALA A 384 -26.49 10.10 -2.50
N SER A 385 -27.82 9.97 -2.63
CA SER A 385 -28.40 9.82 -3.96
C SER A 385 -28.03 11.10 -4.72
N PRO A 386 -27.57 11.01 -5.98
CA PRO A 386 -27.26 12.19 -6.79
C PRO A 386 -28.39 13.21 -6.86
N ASP A 387 -29.64 12.78 -6.57
CA ASP A 387 -30.85 13.62 -6.64
C ASP A 387 -31.05 14.56 -5.44
N THR A 388 -30.44 14.32 -4.26
CA THR A 388 -30.60 15.22 -3.11
C THR A 388 -29.70 16.45 -3.17
N ALA A 389 -28.52 16.35 -3.81
CA ALA A 389 -27.62 17.49 -3.96
C ALA A 389 -28.12 18.51 -5.03
N ALA A 390 -28.93 18.06 -5.99
CA ALA A 390 -29.53 18.93 -6.99
C ALA A 390 -30.80 19.64 -6.47
N ALA A 391 -31.52 19.08 -5.52
CA ALA A 391 -32.73 19.66 -4.99
C ALA A 391 -32.47 20.81 -3.99
N GLU A 392 -31.36 20.80 -3.24
CA GLU A 392 -31.01 21.86 -2.30
C GLU A 392 -30.42 23.12 -2.97
N GLN A 393 -29.94 23.05 -4.21
CA GLN A 393 -29.46 24.22 -4.95
C GLN A 393 -30.58 25.04 -5.63
N PHE A 394 -31.82 24.54 -5.67
CA PHE A 394 -32.96 25.23 -6.30
C PHE A 394 -33.98 25.81 -5.30
N THR A 395 -33.76 25.73 -4.00
CA THR A 395 -34.69 26.23 -2.95
C THR A 395 -34.08 27.27 -2.01
N ALA A 396 -33.10 28.05 -2.45
CA ALA A 396 -32.69 29.26 -1.72
C ALA A 396 -33.35 30.49 -2.42
N PRO A 397 -34.10 31.33 -1.67
CA PRO A 397 -34.79 32.51 -2.21
C PRO A 397 -33.83 33.63 -2.62
#